data_493402a97adfdd41c53634fb56b7eb74
#
_entry.id   493402a97adfdd41c53634fb56b7eb74
#
_cell.length_a   1.000
_cell.length_b   1.000
_cell.length_c   1.000
_cell.angle_alpha   90.00
_cell.angle_beta   90.00
_cell.angle_gamma   90.00
#
_symmetry.space_group_name_H-M   'P 1'
#
loop_
_entity.id
_entity.type
_entity.pdbx_description
1 polymer ?
#
loop_
_entity_poly.entity_id
_entity_poly.type
_entity_poly.pdbx_seq_one_letter_code
_entity_poly.pdbx_strand_id
1 'polypeptide(L)'
;MYQYAELVHWMRNQDTMKILPAQVDIDLTNVCNQDCYYCNSADFRAEKPVQKKYTEYIALLDKLAGWRAHTPNSYGTTHTITYPGGGEPTVLVSYEKVIEHTLDLGFLTSLTTNGSNLDRLLDTIHVDKLRKMAWIGIDIDAGTEPLYEEIRRSLTSKSLFSKVCDNARGLIQAGVNVDFKCLINPLNDTDEAMNDLFKLVANLGGRMLYFRPVIIDNQAYPITEATIARLEKYSQTYKLPYWANQNKTLPRNYKKCHQMFHFPVFCADGKIYICCEGKGNPQFELANWDTGDFRDAWLNPRHYEIYNKTRVEFCAPCRPNISNIKIQNILNNPKDIENLYL
;
A
#
# COMPACT_ATOMS: atom_id res chain seq x y z
N MET A 1 -6.70 -10.10 -11.36
CA MET A 1 -6.34 -11.43 -11.92
C MET A 1 -5.61 -11.32 -13.26
N TYR A 2 -6.10 -10.58 -14.23
CA TYR A 2 -5.45 -10.39 -15.55
C TYR A 2 -3.96 -10.03 -15.50
N GLN A 3 -3.56 -9.23 -14.53
CA GLN A 3 -2.18 -8.75 -14.34
C GLN A 3 -1.15 -9.87 -14.14
N TYR A 4 -1.53 -10.97 -13.46
CA TYR A 4 -0.62 -12.11 -13.27
C TYR A 4 -0.49 -12.97 -14.52
N ALA A 5 -1.56 -13.07 -15.30
CA ALA A 5 -1.54 -13.82 -16.56
C ALA A 5 -0.57 -13.19 -17.57
N GLU A 6 -0.60 -11.87 -17.73
CA GLU A 6 0.32 -11.13 -18.60
C GLU A 6 1.78 -11.26 -18.14
N LEU A 7 2.02 -11.13 -16.84
CA LEU A 7 3.36 -11.32 -16.28
C LEU A 7 3.88 -12.73 -16.50
N VAL A 8 3.06 -13.75 -16.27
CA VAL A 8 3.45 -15.16 -16.49
C VAL A 8 3.69 -15.44 -17.97
N HIS A 9 2.84 -14.90 -18.84
CA HIS A 9 3.02 -15.04 -20.29
C HIS A 9 4.36 -14.44 -20.74
N TRP A 10 4.66 -13.21 -20.31
CA TRP A 10 5.93 -12.56 -20.57
C TRP A 10 7.13 -13.36 -20.05
N MET A 11 7.05 -13.87 -18.82
CA MET A 11 8.12 -14.66 -18.21
C MET A 11 8.41 -15.98 -18.95
N ARG A 12 7.39 -16.58 -19.57
CA ARG A 12 7.53 -17.84 -20.32
C ARG A 12 8.11 -17.65 -21.71
N ASN A 13 7.70 -16.59 -22.38
CA ASN A 13 8.04 -16.40 -23.77
C ASN A 13 9.40 -15.73 -23.96
N GLN A 14 9.94 -15.09 -22.91
CA GLN A 14 11.23 -14.37 -22.95
C GLN A 14 11.39 -13.52 -24.23
N ASP A 15 10.30 -12.96 -24.71
CA ASP A 15 10.29 -12.20 -25.93
C ASP A 15 10.87 -10.79 -25.74
N THR A 16 11.02 -10.05 -26.82
CA THR A 16 11.57 -8.70 -26.84
C THR A 16 10.59 -7.64 -26.32
N MET A 17 9.35 -8.02 -26.03
CA MET A 17 8.35 -7.11 -25.52
C MET A 17 8.61 -6.79 -24.04
N LYS A 18 8.30 -5.57 -23.63
CA LYS A 18 8.39 -5.15 -22.23
C LYS A 18 7.13 -5.56 -21.46
N ILE A 19 7.27 -5.93 -20.20
CA ILE A 19 6.15 -5.98 -19.26
C ILE A 19 6.07 -4.63 -18.53
N LEU A 20 4.92 -3.97 -18.53
CA LEU A 20 4.69 -2.75 -17.76
C LEU A 20 4.16 -3.08 -16.37
N PRO A 21 4.52 -2.30 -15.34
CA PRO A 21 4.00 -2.52 -14.00
C PRO A 21 2.51 -2.21 -13.98
N ALA A 22 1.69 -3.13 -13.47
CA ALA A 22 0.25 -2.92 -13.38
C ALA A 22 -0.15 -1.88 -12.33
N GLN A 23 0.68 -1.75 -11.30
CA GLN A 23 0.53 -0.78 -10.22
C GLN A 23 1.85 -0.07 -9.99
N VAL A 24 1.76 1.22 -9.66
CA VAL A 24 2.88 2.01 -9.16
C VAL A 24 2.53 2.52 -7.76
N ASP A 25 3.41 2.29 -6.81
CA ASP A 25 3.34 2.88 -5.48
C ASP A 25 4.15 4.20 -5.50
N ILE A 26 3.59 5.28 -4.95
CA ILE A 26 4.27 6.57 -4.84
C ILE A 26 4.25 7.02 -3.37
N ASP A 27 5.41 7.08 -2.75
CA ASP A 27 5.57 7.67 -1.43
C ASP A 27 5.73 9.19 -1.57
N LEU A 28 4.70 9.95 -1.21
CA LEU A 28 4.69 11.42 -1.35
C LEU A 28 5.64 12.12 -0.39
N THR A 29 5.98 11.47 0.71
CA THR A 29 6.90 11.99 1.72
C THR A 29 7.35 10.86 2.62
N ASN A 30 8.51 11.01 3.25
CA ASN A 30 8.90 10.17 4.38
C ASN A 30 8.77 10.90 5.72
N VAL A 31 8.19 12.12 5.72
CA VAL A 31 7.78 12.84 6.95
C VAL A 31 6.43 12.30 7.43
N CYS A 32 6.26 12.18 8.73
CA CYS A 32 5.01 11.75 9.36
C CYS A 32 4.74 12.57 10.60
N ASN A 33 3.47 12.77 10.94
CA ASN A 33 3.01 13.44 12.15
C ASN A 33 2.68 12.45 13.29
N GLN A 34 3.07 11.19 13.13
CA GLN A 34 2.98 10.13 14.13
C GLN A 34 4.29 9.35 14.21
N ASP A 35 4.51 8.72 15.35
CA ASP A 35 5.66 7.87 15.64
C ASP A 35 5.21 6.50 16.17
N CYS A 36 4.45 5.78 15.33
CA CYS A 36 3.92 4.47 15.69
C CYS A 36 5.04 3.52 16.14
N TYR A 37 4.86 2.84 17.26
CA TYR A 37 5.92 2.02 17.86
C TYR A 37 6.39 0.85 16.98
N TYR A 38 5.59 0.44 16.03
CA TYR A 38 5.86 -0.67 15.09
C TYR A 38 6.23 -0.19 13.67
N CYS A 39 6.53 1.09 13.47
CA CYS A 39 6.72 1.64 12.13
C CYS A 39 7.93 1.01 11.43
N ASN A 40 7.69 0.20 10.39
CA ASN A 40 8.76 -0.40 9.60
C ASN A 40 9.53 0.58 8.70
N SER A 41 9.07 1.82 8.60
CA SER A 41 9.76 2.91 7.89
C SER A 41 10.46 3.88 8.83
N ALA A 42 10.53 3.60 10.15
CA ALA A 42 11.08 4.53 11.13
C ALA A 42 12.56 4.88 10.83
N ASP A 43 13.40 3.89 10.59
CA ASP A 43 14.81 4.10 10.27
C ASP A 43 15.00 4.90 8.98
N PHE A 44 14.29 4.52 7.92
CA PHE A 44 14.33 5.25 6.63
C PHE A 44 13.88 6.72 6.78
N ARG A 45 12.88 6.98 7.64
CA ARG A 45 12.40 8.33 7.96
C ARG A 45 13.41 9.13 8.77
N ALA A 46 14.07 8.49 9.74
CA ALA A 46 15.03 9.13 10.64
C ALA A 46 16.30 9.56 9.90
N GLU A 47 16.78 8.73 8.95
CA GLU A 47 18.01 9.02 8.20
C GLU A 47 17.88 10.24 7.29
N LYS A 48 16.72 10.41 6.63
CA LYS A 48 16.49 11.51 5.68
C LYS A 48 15.01 11.90 5.64
N PRO A 49 14.55 12.82 6.49
CA PRO A 49 13.23 13.39 6.31
C PRO A 49 13.20 14.19 4.99
N VAL A 50 12.56 13.65 3.97
CA VAL A 50 12.51 14.25 2.62
C VAL A 50 11.06 14.49 2.23
N GLN A 51 10.84 15.66 1.67
CA GLN A 51 9.59 16.05 1.07
C GLN A 51 9.86 16.81 -0.22
N LYS A 52 9.28 16.34 -1.33
CA LYS A 52 9.32 17.04 -2.60
C LYS A 52 8.15 18.01 -2.73
N LYS A 53 8.21 18.91 -3.71
CA LYS A 53 7.06 19.75 -4.05
C LYS A 53 6.00 18.93 -4.77
N TYR A 54 4.72 19.22 -4.54
CA TYR A 54 3.63 18.54 -5.25
C TYR A 54 3.76 18.63 -6.77
N THR A 55 4.34 19.70 -7.31
CA THR A 55 4.56 19.89 -8.76
C THR A 55 5.52 18.87 -9.36
N GLU A 56 6.46 18.32 -8.58
CA GLU A 56 7.37 17.28 -9.03
C GLU A 56 6.61 15.95 -9.20
N TYR A 57 5.63 15.67 -8.32
CA TYR A 57 4.75 14.51 -8.46
C TYR A 57 3.77 14.66 -9.63
N ILE A 58 3.27 15.86 -9.90
CA ILE A 58 2.48 16.13 -11.11
C ILE A 58 3.29 15.76 -12.36
N ALA A 59 4.53 16.25 -12.47
CA ALA A 59 5.41 15.93 -13.60
C ALA A 59 5.73 14.42 -13.68
N LEU A 60 5.89 13.72 -12.55
CA LEU A 60 6.05 12.27 -12.52
C LEU A 60 4.79 11.56 -13.04
N LEU A 61 3.61 11.98 -12.62
CA LEU A 61 2.34 11.39 -13.05
C LEU A 61 2.10 11.57 -14.54
N ASP A 62 2.45 12.72 -15.11
CA ASP A 62 2.39 12.95 -16.57
C ASP A 62 3.29 11.98 -17.35
N LYS A 63 4.48 11.68 -16.83
CA LYS A 63 5.36 10.67 -17.41
C LYS A 63 4.77 9.25 -17.27
N LEU A 64 4.18 8.93 -16.10
CA LEU A 64 3.53 7.63 -15.84
C LEU A 64 2.30 7.42 -16.70
N ALA A 65 1.61 8.47 -17.13
CA ALA A 65 0.48 8.38 -18.04
C ALA A 65 0.87 7.70 -19.37
N GLY A 66 2.13 7.80 -19.79
CA GLY A 66 2.66 7.07 -20.94
C GLY A 66 2.69 5.54 -20.76
N TRP A 67 2.65 5.03 -19.50
CA TRP A 67 2.54 3.60 -19.22
C TRP A 67 1.09 3.12 -19.11
N ARG A 68 0.13 4.04 -19.08
CA ARG A 68 -1.29 3.72 -19.06
C ARG A 68 -1.82 3.31 -20.44
N ALA A 69 -1.26 3.90 -21.49
CA ALA A 69 -1.63 3.55 -22.85
C ALA A 69 -1.02 2.20 -23.26
N HIS A 70 -1.83 1.35 -23.87
CA HIS A 70 -1.32 0.12 -24.48
C HIS A 70 -0.34 0.48 -25.61
N THR A 71 0.85 -0.08 -25.57
CA THR A 71 1.86 0.11 -26.62
C THR A 71 2.08 -1.19 -27.39
N PRO A 72 2.35 -1.16 -28.69
CA PRO A 72 2.52 -2.36 -29.49
C PRO A 72 3.65 -3.29 -29.02
N ASN A 73 4.59 -2.76 -28.24
CA ASN A 73 5.80 -3.46 -27.80
C ASN A 73 5.79 -3.74 -26.28
N SER A 74 4.62 -3.77 -25.65
CA SER A 74 4.51 -4.07 -24.22
C SER A 74 3.33 -4.95 -23.89
N TYR A 75 3.52 -5.78 -22.86
CA TYR A 75 2.45 -6.47 -22.16
C TYR A 75 1.95 -5.61 -21.00
N GLY A 76 0.66 -5.61 -20.80
CA GLY A 76 0.02 -4.87 -19.74
C GLY A 76 0.06 -3.35 -19.88
N THR A 77 -0.57 -2.69 -18.94
CA THR A 77 -0.55 -1.24 -18.79
C THR A 77 -0.58 -0.90 -17.31
N THR A 78 -0.07 0.26 -16.94
CA THR A 78 -0.19 0.76 -15.56
C THR A 78 -1.61 1.28 -15.34
N HIS A 79 -2.38 0.60 -14.51
CA HIS A 79 -3.77 0.97 -14.22
C HIS A 79 -3.93 1.70 -12.90
N THR A 80 -3.07 1.40 -11.93
CA THR A 80 -3.26 1.79 -10.53
C THR A 80 -2.08 2.61 -10.03
N ILE A 81 -2.40 3.74 -9.40
CA ILE A 81 -1.47 4.48 -8.56
C ILE A 81 -1.92 4.36 -7.11
N THR A 82 -1.02 3.91 -6.26
CA THR A 82 -1.27 3.80 -4.82
C THR A 82 -0.32 4.72 -4.07
N TYR A 83 -0.85 5.42 -3.08
CA TYR A 83 -0.09 6.23 -2.13
C TYR A 83 -0.03 5.52 -0.78
N PRO A 84 0.92 4.57 -0.60
CA PRO A 84 0.92 3.69 0.57
C PRO A 84 1.59 4.29 1.81
N GLY A 85 2.34 5.37 1.60
CA GLY A 85 3.17 6.02 2.62
C GLY A 85 4.58 5.45 2.74
N GLY A 86 5.55 6.33 2.93
CA GLY A 86 6.86 6.09 3.53
C GLY A 86 6.90 6.86 4.84
N GLY A 87 6.22 8.02 4.85
CA GLY A 87 5.66 8.76 5.97
C GLY A 87 4.13 8.81 5.87
N GLU A 88 3.53 9.92 6.27
CA GLU A 88 2.10 10.18 6.10
C GLU A 88 1.87 10.99 4.80
N PRO A 89 1.23 10.42 3.77
CA PRO A 89 1.05 11.09 2.47
C PRO A 89 0.38 12.45 2.58
N THR A 90 -0.57 12.60 3.49
CA THR A 90 -1.37 13.83 3.68
C THR A 90 -0.63 14.94 4.41
N VAL A 91 0.60 14.72 4.86
CA VAL A 91 1.50 15.77 5.38
C VAL A 91 2.11 16.58 4.24
N LEU A 92 2.23 16.03 3.04
CA LEU A 92 2.70 16.77 1.88
C LEU A 92 1.79 18.01 1.65
N VAL A 93 2.40 19.18 1.51
CA VAL A 93 1.67 20.41 1.17
C VAL A 93 1.06 20.26 -0.23
N SER A 94 -0.25 20.47 -0.33
CA SER A 94 -1.02 20.33 -1.58
C SER A 94 -1.06 18.89 -2.14
N TYR A 95 -1.02 17.87 -1.25
CA TYR A 95 -1.18 16.47 -1.66
C TYR A 95 -2.50 16.21 -2.40
N GLU A 96 -3.56 16.96 -2.05
CA GLU A 96 -4.87 16.90 -2.70
C GLU A 96 -4.79 17.18 -4.21
N LYS A 97 -3.89 18.10 -4.64
CA LYS A 97 -3.65 18.37 -6.07
C LYS A 97 -3.01 17.19 -6.78
N VAL A 98 -2.15 16.44 -6.09
CA VAL A 98 -1.54 15.22 -6.63
C VAL A 98 -2.62 14.14 -6.81
N ILE A 99 -3.47 13.95 -5.80
CA ILE A 99 -4.59 12.99 -5.88
C ILE A 99 -5.55 13.38 -7.01
N GLU A 100 -5.94 14.65 -7.09
CA GLU A 100 -6.83 15.16 -8.13
C GLU A 100 -6.27 14.92 -9.53
N HIS A 101 -5.00 15.26 -9.75
CA HIS A 101 -4.34 15.06 -11.04
C HIS A 101 -4.27 13.57 -11.42
N THR A 102 -4.01 12.68 -10.46
CA THR A 102 -4.01 11.23 -10.68
C THR A 102 -5.37 10.73 -11.17
N LEU A 103 -6.45 11.25 -10.56
CA LEU A 103 -7.82 10.93 -10.98
C LEU A 103 -8.14 11.49 -12.38
N ASP A 104 -7.65 12.70 -12.71
CA ASP A 104 -7.83 13.33 -14.03
C ASP A 104 -7.12 12.56 -15.13
N LEU A 105 -5.95 11.99 -14.86
CA LEU A 105 -5.26 11.07 -15.76
C LEU A 105 -5.97 9.72 -15.90
N GLY A 106 -7.02 9.45 -15.11
CA GLY A 106 -7.85 8.26 -15.17
C GLY A 106 -7.24 7.02 -14.54
N PHE A 107 -6.26 7.15 -13.64
CA PHE A 107 -5.75 6.03 -12.86
C PHE A 107 -6.74 5.60 -11.78
N LEU A 108 -6.82 4.29 -11.51
CA LEU A 108 -7.39 3.78 -10.27
C LEU A 108 -6.51 4.25 -9.11
N THR A 109 -7.05 5.12 -8.28
CA THR A 109 -6.28 5.82 -7.25
C THR A 109 -6.62 5.29 -5.87
N SER A 110 -5.61 4.91 -5.09
CA SER A 110 -5.77 4.44 -3.71
C SER A 110 -4.85 5.21 -2.77
N LEU A 111 -5.33 5.48 -1.56
CA LEU A 111 -4.58 6.17 -0.52
C LEU A 111 -4.60 5.35 0.77
N THR A 112 -3.43 5.13 1.37
CA THR A 112 -3.30 4.64 2.75
C THR A 112 -2.81 5.80 3.62
N THR A 113 -3.48 6.06 4.73
CA THR A 113 -3.23 7.25 5.54
C THR A 113 -3.56 7.00 7.00
N ASN A 114 -2.97 7.78 7.89
CA ASN A 114 -3.40 7.85 9.27
C ASN A 114 -4.71 8.66 9.46
N GLY A 115 -5.21 9.27 8.41
CA GLY A 115 -6.51 9.97 8.40
C GLY A 115 -6.51 11.40 8.94
N SER A 116 -5.40 11.90 9.46
CA SER A 116 -5.37 13.16 10.22
C SER A 116 -5.63 14.44 9.39
N ASN A 117 -5.41 14.41 8.07
CA ASN A 117 -5.55 15.57 7.20
C ASN A 117 -6.50 15.34 6.01
N LEU A 118 -7.42 14.38 6.13
CA LEU A 118 -8.35 14.04 5.05
C LEU A 118 -9.47 15.07 4.84
N ASP A 119 -9.70 15.96 5.80
CA ASP A 119 -10.55 17.16 5.67
C ASP A 119 -10.22 17.93 4.38
N ARG A 120 -8.94 18.11 4.07
CA ARG A 120 -8.48 18.86 2.88
C ARG A 120 -8.94 18.26 1.54
N LEU A 121 -9.23 16.96 1.48
CA LEU A 121 -9.76 16.34 0.25
C LEU A 121 -11.16 16.86 -0.07
N LEU A 122 -12.04 16.90 0.93
CA LEU A 122 -13.42 17.40 0.77
C LEU A 122 -13.46 18.91 0.53
N ASP A 123 -12.52 19.66 1.11
CA ASP A 123 -12.42 21.11 0.94
C ASP A 123 -11.91 21.52 -0.45
N THR A 124 -11.17 20.63 -1.13
CA THR A 124 -10.42 21.00 -2.34
C THR A 124 -10.93 20.27 -3.59
N ILE A 125 -11.29 18.99 -3.49
CA ILE A 125 -11.67 18.18 -4.64
C ILE A 125 -13.18 17.99 -4.67
N HIS A 126 -13.78 18.19 -5.85
CA HIS A 126 -15.22 17.96 -6.01
C HIS A 126 -15.59 16.51 -5.65
N VAL A 127 -16.66 16.33 -4.88
CA VAL A 127 -17.05 15.05 -4.30
C VAL A 127 -17.24 13.94 -5.34
N ASP A 128 -17.79 14.25 -6.50
CA ASP A 128 -17.97 13.24 -7.56
C ASP A 128 -16.65 12.74 -8.14
N LYS A 129 -15.59 13.54 -8.06
CA LYS A 129 -14.23 13.12 -8.41
C LYS A 129 -13.66 12.23 -7.31
N LEU A 130 -13.83 12.60 -6.03
CA LEU A 130 -13.40 11.79 -4.88
C LEU A 130 -14.06 10.40 -4.87
N ARG A 131 -15.33 10.30 -5.24
CA ARG A 131 -16.06 9.03 -5.35
C ARG A 131 -15.46 8.06 -6.39
N LYS A 132 -14.62 8.56 -7.30
CA LYS A 132 -13.88 7.74 -8.27
C LYS A 132 -12.63 7.09 -7.68
N MET A 133 -12.21 7.48 -6.46
CA MET A 133 -11.12 6.78 -5.80
C MET A 133 -11.47 5.31 -5.61
N ALA A 134 -10.51 4.44 -5.93
CA ALA A 134 -10.69 3.00 -5.71
C ALA A 134 -10.94 2.73 -4.21
N TRP A 135 -10.16 3.35 -3.34
CA TRP A 135 -10.41 3.36 -1.89
C TRP A 135 -9.46 4.29 -1.13
N ILE A 136 -9.88 4.69 0.08
CA ILE A 136 -9.03 5.31 1.09
C ILE A 136 -8.98 4.36 2.28
N GLY A 137 -7.80 3.87 2.61
CA GLY A 137 -7.57 3.00 3.77
C GLY A 137 -7.04 3.80 4.96
N ILE A 138 -7.84 3.96 5.99
CA ILE A 138 -7.47 4.68 7.22
C ILE A 138 -6.88 3.68 8.21
N ASP A 139 -5.61 3.87 8.59
CA ASP A 139 -4.95 3.07 9.62
C ASP A 139 -5.38 3.60 11.00
N ILE A 140 -6.29 2.89 11.70
CA ILE A 140 -6.88 3.32 12.98
C ILE A 140 -6.29 2.62 14.21
N ASP A 141 -6.04 1.31 14.15
CA ASP A 141 -5.42 0.42 15.14
C ASP A 141 -6.03 0.34 16.55
N ALA A 142 -6.93 1.27 16.92
CA ALA A 142 -7.60 1.29 18.23
C ALA A 142 -8.99 1.91 18.17
N GLY A 143 -9.88 1.48 19.07
CA GLY A 143 -11.25 2.00 19.21
C GLY A 143 -11.37 3.12 20.26
N THR A 144 -10.31 3.41 21.00
CA THR A 144 -10.28 4.44 22.05
C THR A 144 -9.06 5.33 21.91
N GLU A 145 -9.19 6.59 22.34
CA GLU A 145 -8.10 7.57 22.26
C GLU A 145 -6.84 7.15 23.07
N PRO A 146 -6.94 6.66 24.31
CA PRO A 146 -5.76 6.25 25.07
C PRO A 146 -4.97 5.15 24.35
N LEU A 147 -5.61 4.09 23.87
CA LEU A 147 -4.96 3.02 23.16
C LEU A 147 -4.42 3.47 21.80
N TYR A 148 -5.15 4.36 21.11
CA TYR A 148 -4.69 4.96 19.86
C TYR A 148 -3.36 5.71 20.07
N GLU A 149 -3.27 6.55 21.09
CA GLU A 149 -2.05 7.31 21.38
C GLU A 149 -0.90 6.42 21.85
N GLU A 150 -1.17 5.35 22.57
CA GLU A 150 -0.15 4.38 22.95
C GLU A 150 0.47 3.70 21.73
N ILE A 151 -0.35 3.36 20.73
CA ILE A 151 0.07 2.67 19.51
C ILE A 151 0.65 3.65 18.49
N ARG A 152 -0.07 4.73 18.19
CA ARG A 152 0.19 5.62 17.04
C ARG A 152 1.10 6.79 17.38
N ARG A 153 1.16 7.24 18.64
CA ARG A 153 2.06 8.25 19.18
C ARG A 153 2.04 9.54 18.35
N SER A 154 0.99 10.33 18.51
CA SER A 154 0.86 11.61 17.80
C SER A 154 2.02 12.54 18.15
N LEU A 155 2.70 13.11 17.15
CA LEU A 155 3.80 14.07 17.31
C LEU A 155 3.29 15.51 17.48
N THR A 156 2.00 15.70 17.65
CA THR A 156 1.33 16.99 17.89
C THR A 156 0.99 17.14 19.36
N SER A 157 0.77 18.40 19.81
CA SER A 157 0.42 18.69 21.22
C SER A 157 -0.93 18.12 21.66
N LYS A 158 -1.75 17.67 20.73
CA LYS A 158 -3.06 17.05 20.97
C LYS A 158 -3.15 15.73 20.22
N SER A 159 -3.94 14.80 20.77
CA SER A 159 -4.29 13.57 20.08
C SER A 159 -4.92 13.83 18.72
N LEU A 160 -4.57 13.00 17.75
CA LEU A 160 -5.18 13.03 16.42
C LEU A 160 -6.44 12.15 16.32
N PHE A 161 -6.77 11.37 17.34
CA PHE A 161 -7.85 10.38 17.30
C PHE A 161 -9.21 10.96 16.91
N SER A 162 -9.66 12.01 17.61
CA SER A 162 -10.95 12.65 17.31
C SER A 162 -10.98 13.20 15.88
N LYS A 163 -9.92 13.89 15.45
CA LYS A 163 -9.82 14.42 14.09
C LYS A 163 -9.89 13.33 13.01
N VAL A 164 -9.23 12.20 13.24
CA VAL A 164 -9.29 11.03 12.32
C VAL A 164 -10.71 10.50 12.21
N CYS A 165 -11.42 10.37 13.34
CA CYS A 165 -12.81 9.93 13.36
C CYS A 165 -13.73 10.89 12.61
N ASP A 166 -13.57 12.20 12.79
CA ASP A 166 -14.39 13.22 12.13
C ASP A 166 -14.13 13.25 10.63
N ASN A 167 -12.88 13.17 10.21
CA ASN A 167 -12.49 13.08 8.81
C ASN A 167 -13.06 11.83 8.12
N ALA A 168 -12.96 10.68 8.78
CA ALA A 168 -13.51 9.43 8.27
C ALA A 168 -15.04 9.54 8.09
N ARG A 169 -15.74 10.07 9.10
CA ARG A 169 -17.19 10.27 9.06
C ARG A 169 -17.59 11.19 7.90
N GLY A 170 -16.88 12.31 7.71
CA GLY A 170 -17.16 13.27 6.63
C GLY A 170 -17.05 12.62 5.25
N LEU A 171 -15.97 11.86 5.01
CA LEU A 171 -15.77 11.17 3.72
C LEU A 171 -16.80 10.05 3.48
N ILE A 172 -17.14 9.28 4.51
CA ILE A 172 -18.16 8.21 4.42
C ILE A 172 -19.53 8.83 4.09
N GLN A 173 -19.92 9.92 4.78
CA GLN A 173 -21.18 10.64 4.52
C GLN A 173 -21.20 11.25 3.12
N ALA A 174 -20.05 11.67 2.60
CA ALA A 174 -19.91 12.14 1.22
C ALA A 174 -19.97 11.01 0.17
N GLY A 175 -20.05 9.75 0.59
CA GLY A 175 -20.10 8.58 -0.29
C GLY A 175 -18.76 8.19 -0.91
N VAL A 176 -17.66 8.63 -0.32
CA VAL A 176 -16.32 8.22 -0.71
C VAL A 176 -16.04 6.81 -0.19
N ASN A 177 -15.30 6.01 -0.95
CA ASN A 177 -14.96 4.63 -0.61
C ASN A 177 -13.88 4.59 0.47
N VAL A 178 -14.28 4.52 1.74
CA VAL A 178 -13.39 4.48 2.91
C VAL A 178 -13.47 3.11 3.58
N ASP A 179 -12.30 2.53 3.86
CA ASP A 179 -12.14 1.34 4.67
C ASP A 179 -11.16 1.60 5.82
N PHE A 180 -11.30 0.83 6.89
CA PHE A 180 -10.44 0.94 8.05
C PHE A 180 -9.45 -0.23 8.09
N LYS A 181 -8.22 0.07 8.51
CA LYS A 181 -7.14 -0.90 8.62
C LYS A 181 -6.63 -0.92 10.05
N CYS A 182 -6.31 -2.11 10.53
CA CYS A 182 -5.72 -2.34 11.84
C CYS A 182 -4.53 -3.29 11.72
N LEU A 183 -3.39 -2.87 12.24
CA LEU A 183 -2.24 -3.74 12.44
C LEU A 183 -2.38 -4.43 13.79
N ILE A 184 -2.69 -5.74 13.77
CA ILE A 184 -2.79 -6.56 14.98
C ILE A 184 -1.41 -6.65 15.63
N ASN A 185 -1.37 -6.32 16.91
CA ASN A 185 -0.17 -6.19 17.71
C ASN A 185 -0.48 -6.53 19.18
N PRO A 186 0.53 -6.68 20.07
CA PRO A 186 0.30 -7.08 21.44
C PRO A 186 -0.63 -6.16 22.24
N LEU A 187 -0.71 -4.87 21.91
CA LEU A 187 -1.52 -3.90 22.64
C LEU A 187 -3.01 -3.97 22.27
N ASN A 188 -3.33 -4.32 21.03
CA ASN A 188 -4.71 -4.34 20.55
C ASN A 188 -5.30 -5.75 20.34
N ASP A 189 -4.51 -6.83 20.47
CA ASP A 189 -5.02 -8.21 20.36
C ASP A 189 -5.67 -8.70 21.66
N THR A 190 -6.59 -7.91 22.19
CA THR A 190 -7.38 -8.21 23.41
C THR A 190 -8.87 -8.18 23.09
N ASP A 191 -9.69 -8.77 23.96
CA ASP A 191 -11.14 -8.79 23.80
C ASP A 191 -11.74 -7.37 23.85
N GLU A 192 -11.26 -6.55 24.79
CA GLU A 192 -11.70 -5.16 24.99
C GLU A 192 -11.32 -4.28 23.79
N ALA A 193 -10.05 -4.29 23.37
CA ALA A 193 -9.58 -3.46 22.27
C ALA A 193 -10.28 -3.78 20.95
N MET A 194 -10.52 -5.07 20.67
CA MET A 194 -11.25 -5.49 19.47
C MET A 194 -12.73 -5.10 19.52
N ASN A 195 -13.38 -5.23 20.69
CA ASN A 195 -14.75 -4.76 20.88
C ASN A 195 -14.88 -3.26 20.59
N ASP A 196 -13.97 -2.45 21.16
CA ASP A 196 -14.02 -1.01 21.02
C ASP A 196 -13.74 -0.57 19.59
N LEU A 197 -12.82 -1.24 18.90
CA LEU A 197 -12.48 -0.96 17.50
C LEU A 197 -13.68 -1.25 16.57
N PHE A 198 -14.31 -2.43 16.71
CA PHE A 198 -15.49 -2.78 15.90
C PHE A 198 -16.65 -1.82 16.18
N LYS A 199 -16.90 -1.49 17.46
CA LYS A 199 -17.92 -0.51 17.86
C LYS A 199 -17.66 0.86 17.24
N LEU A 200 -16.42 1.35 17.30
CA LEU A 200 -16.05 2.64 16.71
C LEU A 200 -16.32 2.66 15.21
N VAL A 201 -15.79 1.69 14.47
CA VAL A 201 -15.90 1.66 13.01
C VAL A 201 -17.34 1.49 12.55
N ALA A 202 -18.15 0.68 13.25
CA ALA A 202 -19.59 0.57 12.99
C ALA A 202 -20.30 1.91 13.19
N ASN A 203 -20.00 2.62 14.28
CA ASN A 203 -20.59 3.95 14.58
C ASN A 203 -20.14 5.04 13.59
N LEU A 204 -18.98 4.91 12.96
CA LEU A 204 -18.51 5.80 11.89
C LEU A 204 -19.20 5.50 10.55
N GLY A 205 -19.89 4.36 10.43
CA GLY A 205 -20.49 3.90 9.17
C GLY A 205 -19.49 3.19 8.27
N GLY A 206 -18.39 2.67 8.82
CA GLY A 206 -17.40 1.91 8.07
C GLY A 206 -17.99 0.64 7.46
N ARG A 207 -17.47 0.25 6.28
CA ARG A 207 -17.98 -0.91 5.53
C ARG A 207 -17.27 -2.21 5.91
N MET A 208 -15.99 -2.11 6.25
CA MET A 208 -15.12 -3.27 6.50
C MET A 208 -13.89 -2.86 7.34
N LEU A 209 -13.42 -3.81 8.14
CA LEU A 209 -12.13 -3.75 8.83
C LEU A 209 -11.13 -4.70 8.19
N TYR A 210 -9.96 -4.17 7.83
CA TYR A 210 -8.84 -4.97 7.31
C TYR A 210 -7.80 -5.16 8.41
N PHE A 211 -7.57 -6.40 8.78
CA PHE A 211 -6.56 -6.77 9.76
C PHE A 211 -5.33 -7.35 9.10
N ARG A 212 -4.15 -6.94 9.59
CA ARG A 212 -2.85 -7.48 9.17
C ARG A 212 -1.97 -7.66 10.38
N PRO A 213 -1.06 -8.64 10.38
CA PRO A 213 -0.06 -8.73 11.44
C PRO A 213 0.92 -7.56 11.33
N VAL A 214 1.27 -6.97 12.46
CA VAL A 214 2.44 -6.08 12.56
C VAL A 214 3.71 -6.89 12.32
N ILE A 215 4.75 -6.24 11.81
CA ILE A 215 6.09 -6.82 11.70
C ILE A 215 6.99 -6.10 12.69
N ILE A 216 7.52 -6.83 13.66
CA ILE A 216 8.45 -6.34 14.67
C ILE A 216 9.69 -7.25 14.60
N ASP A 217 10.89 -6.70 14.54
CA ASP A 217 12.16 -7.43 14.49
C ASP A 217 12.17 -8.52 13.38
N ASN A 218 11.68 -8.15 12.20
CA ASN A 218 11.51 -9.06 11.04
C ASN A 218 10.60 -10.28 11.29
N GLN A 219 9.81 -10.27 12.34
CA GLN A 219 8.83 -11.30 12.65
C GLN A 219 7.41 -10.75 12.58
N ALA A 220 6.50 -11.51 11.97
CA ALA A 220 5.09 -11.16 11.98
C ALA A 220 4.47 -11.57 13.32
N TYR A 221 3.73 -10.65 13.94
CA TYR A 221 2.90 -10.98 15.08
C TYR A 221 1.88 -12.06 14.69
N PRO A 222 1.70 -13.14 15.47
CA PRO A 222 0.84 -14.24 15.07
C PRO A 222 -0.65 -13.83 15.14
N ILE A 223 -1.40 -14.07 14.09
CA ILE A 223 -2.86 -14.06 14.14
C ILE A 223 -3.31 -15.47 14.52
N THR A 224 -3.63 -15.66 15.79
CA THR A 224 -3.97 -16.96 16.38
C THR A 224 -5.45 -17.33 16.14
N GLU A 225 -5.83 -18.58 16.44
CA GLU A 225 -7.23 -18.98 16.46
C GLU A 225 -8.05 -18.16 17.46
N ALA A 226 -7.46 -17.81 18.61
CA ALA A 226 -8.11 -16.94 19.59
C ALA A 226 -8.32 -15.52 19.04
N THR A 227 -7.34 -14.99 18.28
CA THR A 227 -7.51 -13.71 17.59
C THR A 227 -8.66 -13.79 16.57
N ILE A 228 -8.70 -14.83 15.74
CA ILE A 228 -9.78 -15.03 14.76
C ILE A 228 -11.15 -15.16 15.44
N ALA A 229 -11.23 -15.91 16.54
CA ALA A 229 -12.48 -16.05 17.29
C ALA A 229 -13.01 -14.70 17.82
N ARG A 230 -12.12 -13.80 18.29
CA ARG A 230 -12.49 -12.44 18.69
C ARG A 230 -13.00 -11.62 17.51
N LEU A 231 -12.29 -11.64 16.38
CA LEU A 231 -12.70 -10.92 15.17
C LEU A 231 -14.08 -11.38 14.69
N GLU A 232 -14.33 -12.68 14.66
CA GLU A 232 -15.62 -13.26 14.28
C GLU A 232 -16.75 -12.83 15.23
N LYS A 233 -16.52 -12.94 16.55
CA LYS A 233 -17.47 -12.51 17.60
C LYS A 233 -17.92 -11.07 17.38
N TYR A 234 -16.98 -10.14 17.20
CA TYR A 234 -17.32 -8.72 17.10
C TYR A 234 -17.81 -8.33 15.71
N SER A 235 -17.37 -9.00 14.65
CA SER A 235 -17.95 -8.87 13.31
C SER A 235 -19.45 -9.18 13.33
N GLN A 236 -19.85 -10.28 13.97
CA GLN A 236 -21.26 -10.67 14.13
C GLN A 236 -22.02 -9.69 15.02
N THR A 237 -21.44 -9.29 16.16
CA THR A 237 -22.05 -8.36 17.13
C THR A 237 -22.42 -7.02 16.49
N TYR A 238 -21.49 -6.44 15.72
CA TYR A 238 -21.65 -5.13 15.11
C TYR A 238 -22.11 -5.16 13.66
N LYS A 239 -22.31 -6.36 13.08
CA LYS A 239 -22.66 -6.58 11.66
C LYS A 239 -21.69 -5.88 10.73
N LEU A 240 -20.41 -5.86 11.08
CA LEU A 240 -19.33 -5.22 10.34
C LEU A 240 -18.40 -6.29 9.80
N PRO A 241 -18.31 -6.48 8.46
CA PRO A 241 -17.42 -7.45 7.86
C PRO A 241 -15.95 -7.16 8.18
N TYR A 242 -15.15 -8.22 8.26
CA TYR A 242 -13.71 -8.08 8.38
C TYR A 242 -12.97 -8.99 7.41
N TRP A 243 -11.70 -8.65 7.16
CA TRP A 243 -10.78 -9.49 6.44
C TRP A 243 -9.42 -9.53 7.16
N ALA A 244 -9.03 -10.70 7.63
CA ALA A 244 -7.74 -10.91 8.28
C ALA A 244 -6.72 -11.44 7.27
N ASN A 245 -5.74 -10.62 6.93
CA ASN A 245 -4.71 -10.96 5.95
C ASN A 245 -3.48 -11.60 6.59
N GLN A 246 -3.37 -12.91 6.51
CA GLN A 246 -2.22 -13.68 6.96
C GLN A 246 -1.18 -13.93 5.85
N ASN A 247 -1.34 -13.34 4.69
CA ASN A 247 -0.50 -13.63 3.51
C ASN A 247 1.00 -13.37 3.73
N LYS A 248 1.35 -12.46 4.65
CA LYS A 248 2.76 -12.18 4.98
C LYS A 248 3.48 -13.39 5.58
N THR A 249 2.77 -14.25 6.30
CA THR A 249 3.30 -15.40 7.06
C THR A 249 3.24 -16.73 6.33
N LEU A 250 2.60 -16.77 5.15
CA LEU A 250 2.51 -18.01 4.38
C LEU A 250 3.91 -18.50 3.96
N PRO A 251 4.16 -19.81 4.00
CA PRO A 251 5.40 -20.39 3.52
C PRO A 251 5.66 -20.04 2.06
N ARG A 252 6.89 -19.64 1.73
CA ARG A 252 7.30 -19.33 0.36
C ARG A 252 7.56 -20.62 -0.43
N ASN A 253 6.92 -20.75 -1.59
CA ASN A 253 7.14 -21.85 -2.54
C ASN A 253 7.92 -21.40 -3.78
N TYR A 254 8.55 -20.22 -3.72
CA TYR A 254 9.29 -19.60 -4.82
C TYR A 254 10.71 -19.22 -4.38
N LYS A 255 11.63 -19.17 -5.36
CA LYS A 255 13.04 -18.79 -5.16
C LYS A 255 13.37 -17.41 -5.68
N LYS A 256 12.48 -16.79 -6.47
CA LYS A 256 12.64 -15.47 -7.09
C LYS A 256 11.42 -14.61 -6.81
N CYS A 257 11.65 -13.33 -6.58
CA CYS A 257 10.55 -12.39 -6.32
C CYS A 257 9.98 -11.84 -7.63
N HIS A 258 8.99 -12.49 -8.19
CA HIS A 258 8.35 -12.08 -9.46
C HIS A 258 7.65 -10.72 -9.37
N GLN A 259 7.26 -10.31 -8.16
CA GLN A 259 6.62 -9.02 -7.92
C GLN A 259 7.52 -7.81 -8.24
N MET A 260 8.84 -8.01 -8.35
CA MET A 260 9.77 -6.96 -8.79
C MET A 260 9.47 -6.44 -10.19
N PHE A 261 8.74 -7.21 -11.02
CA PHE A 261 8.27 -6.78 -12.35
C PHE A 261 6.84 -6.25 -12.34
N HIS A 262 6.20 -6.14 -11.18
CA HIS A 262 4.77 -5.84 -11.11
C HIS A 262 4.44 -4.48 -10.52
N PHE A 263 5.11 -4.05 -9.45
CA PHE A 263 4.89 -2.75 -8.84
C PHE A 263 6.16 -2.14 -8.24
N PRO A 264 6.77 -1.18 -8.94
CA PRO A 264 7.83 -0.34 -8.40
C PRO A 264 7.29 0.65 -7.36
N VAL A 265 8.18 1.12 -6.50
CA VAL A 265 7.90 2.19 -5.52
C VAL A 265 8.74 3.41 -5.86
N PHE A 266 8.09 4.53 -6.12
CA PHE A 266 8.71 5.83 -6.34
C PHE A 266 8.73 6.58 -5.00
N CYS A 267 9.90 6.75 -4.43
CA CYS A 267 10.05 7.33 -3.10
C CYS A 267 10.38 8.83 -3.14
N ALA A 268 10.07 9.52 -2.05
CA ALA A 268 10.30 10.95 -1.90
C ALA A 268 11.79 11.35 -1.97
N ASP A 269 12.71 10.41 -1.72
CA ASP A 269 14.16 10.61 -1.89
C ASP A 269 14.63 10.68 -3.36
N GLY A 270 13.70 10.63 -4.31
CA GLY A 270 13.99 10.64 -5.73
C GLY A 270 14.28 9.27 -6.33
N LYS A 271 14.27 8.22 -5.54
CA LYS A 271 14.65 6.87 -5.96
C LYS A 271 13.46 5.99 -6.29
N ILE A 272 13.72 5.00 -7.13
CA ILE A 272 12.80 3.93 -7.49
C ILE A 272 13.33 2.64 -6.89
N TYR A 273 12.50 2.01 -6.08
CA TYR A 273 12.78 0.69 -5.51
C TYR A 273 11.84 -0.35 -6.12
N ILE A 274 12.39 -1.53 -6.43
CA ILE A 274 11.59 -2.67 -6.94
C ILE A 274 11.17 -3.64 -5.84
N CYS A 275 11.25 -3.19 -4.59
CA CYS A 275 10.78 -3.90 -3.40
C CYS A 275 10.14 -2.91 -2.42
N CYS A 276 8.86 -3.08 -2.10
CA CYS A 276 8.15 -2.18 -1.18
C CYS A 276 8.62 -2.27 0.29
N GLU A 277 9.21 -3.39 0.68
CA GLU A 277 9.80 -3.58 2.02
C GLU A 277 11.30 -3.23 2.06
N GLY A 278 11.91 -3.03 0.89
CA GLY A 278 13.35 -2.73 0.76
C GLY A 278 13.64 -1.26 0.43
N LYS A 279 12.71 -0.36 0.72
CA LYS A 279 12.91 1.09 0.54
C LYS A 279 14.09 1.56 1.40
N GLY A 280 14.91 2.44 0.82
CA GLY A 280 16.16 2.92 1.45
C GLY A 280 17.35 1.96 1.32
N ASN A 281 17.14 0.69 0.99
CA ASN A 281 18.23 -0.26 0.78
C ASN A 281 18.76 -0.19 -0.66
N PRO A 282 20.04 0.18 -0.87
CA PRO A 282 20.64 0.31 -2.21
C PRO A 282 20.59 -0.99 -3.04
N GLN A 283 20.45 -2.15 -2.40
CA GLN A 283 20.30 -3.43 -3.10
C GLN A 283 19.06 -3.45 -3.98
N PHE A 284 17.98 -2.77 -3.58
CA PHE A 284 16.69 -2.74 -4.30
C PHE A 284 16.48 -1.46 -5.09
N GLU A 285 17.47 -0.56 -5.09
CA GLU A 285 17.43 0.68 -5.85
C GLU A 285 17.63 0.40 -7.35
N LEU A 286 16.62 0.75 -8.15
CA LEU A 286 16.64 0.60 -9.59
C LEU A 286 17.23 1.83 -10.29
N ALA A 287 16.74 3.01 -9.94
CA ALA A 287 17.08 4.27 -10.60
C ALA A 287 16.70 5.48 -9.74
N ASN A 288 17.04 6.65 -10.25
CA ASN A 288 16.56 7.93 -9.72
C ASN A 288 15.56 8.53 -10.71
N TRP A 289 14.32 8.85 -10.26
CA TRP A 289 13.27 9.38 -11.11
C TRP A 289 13.34 10.90 -11.30
N ASP A 290 14.18 11.60 -10.49
CA ASP A 290 14.39 13.04 -10.62
C ASP A 290 15.33 13.38 -11.78
N THR A 291 16.33 12.53 -12.05
CA THR A 291 17.48 12.87 -12.89
C THR A 291 17.45 12.23 -14.27
N GLY A 292 16.48 11.36 -14.55
CA GLY A 292 16.39 10.65 -15.82
C GLY A 292 14.98 10.23 -16.21
N ASP A 293 14.86 9.58 -17.35
CA ASP A 293 13.62 8.89 -17.71
C ASP A 293 13.64 7.49 -17.10
N PHE A 294 12.82 7.31 -16.05
CA PHE A 294 12.71 6.03 -15.38
C PHE A 294 12.23 4.89 -16.29
N ARG A 295 11.63 5.18 -17.44
CA ARG A 295 11.21 4.19 -18.43
C ARG A 295 12.40 3.46 -19.04
N ASP A 296 13.55 4.11 -19.13
CA ASP A 296 14.80 3.50 -19.59
C ASP A 296 15.43 2.59 -18.53
N ALA A 297 15.13 2.85 -17.25
CA ALA A 297 15.59 2.01 -16.16
C ALA A 297 14.74 0.73 -15.98
N TRP A 298 13.46 0.77 -16.40
CA TRP A 298 12.58 -0.39 -16.29
C TRP A 298 13.02 -1.49 -17.24
N LEU A 299 13.26 -2.70 -16.68
CA LEU A 299 13.78 -3.87 -17.41
C LEU A 299 15.21 -3.68 -18.00
N ASN A 300 15.97 -2.73 -17.51
CA ASN A 300 17.39 -2.61 -17.86
C ASN A 300 18.24 -3.70 -17.16
N PRO A 301 19.54 -3.82 -17.45
CA PRO A 301 20.42 -4.81 -16.82
C PRO A 301 20.43 -4.74 -15.27
N ARG A 302 20.29 -3.54 -14.68
CA ARG A 302 20.23 -3.36 -13.22
C ARG A 302 18.98 -4.02 -12.61
N HIS A 303 17.82 -3.92 -13.29
CA HIS A 303 16.59 -4.56 -12.84
C HIS A 303 16.77 -6.09 -12.76
N TYR A 304 17.30 -6.68 -13.81
CA TYR A 304 17.58 -8.13 -13.84
C TYR A 304 18.68 -8.52 -12.86
N GLU A 305 19.69 -7.68 -12.65
CA GLU A 305 20.71 -7.91 -11.63
C GLU A 305 20.09 -8.01 -10.23
N ILE A 306 19.23 -7.04 -9.84
CA ILE A 306 18.55 -7.06 -8.55
C ILE A 306 17.68 -8.32 -8.43
N TYR A 307 16.87 -8.61 -9.45
CA TYR A 307 16.03 -9.80 -9.47
C TYR A 307 16.82 -11.09 -9.29
N ASN A 308 17.95 -11.23 -10.01
CA ASN A 308 18.78 -12.42 -9.98
C ASN A 308 19.57 -12.59 -8.68
N LYS A 309 20.02 -11.49 -8.07
CA LYS A 309 20.80 -11.51 -6.83
C LYS A 309 19.92 -11.61 -5.57
N THR A 310 18.62 -11.27 -5.67
CA THR A 310 17.74 -11.33 -4.51
C THR A 310 17.49 -12.76 -4.06
N ARG A 311 17.82 -13.05 -2.82
CA ARG A 311 17.60 -14.32 -2.14
C ARG A 311 16.41 -14.20 -1.20
N VAL A 312 15.26 -14.70 -1.65
CA VAL A 312 13.97 -14.54 -0.96
C VAL A 312 13.90 -15.19 0.41
N GLU A 313 14.74 -16.19 0.67
CA GLU A 313 14.86 -16.87 1.96
C GLU A 313 15.34 -15.95 3.09
N PHE A 314 16.02 -14.86 2.76
CA PHE A 314 16.48 -13.86 3.74
C PHE A 314 15.55 -12.63 3.84
N CYS A 315 14.49 -12.60 3.05
CA CYS A 315 13.53 -11.48 3.11
C CYS A 315 12.63 -11.60 4.35
N ALA A 316 12.35 -10.46 4.99
CA ALA A 316 11.30 -10.37 6.00
C ALA A 316 9.92 -10.80 5.46
N PRO A 317 8.95 -11.12 6.32
CA PRO A 317 7.56 -11.28 5.92
C PRO A 317 7.07 -10.06 5.15
N CYS A 318 6.43 -10.25 3.99
CA CYS A 318 6.14 -9.12 3.11
C CYS A 318 4.75 -9.20 2.47
N ARG A 319 4.23 -8.02 2.08
CA ARG A 319 2.94 -7.88 1.38
C ARG A 319 2.88 -8.69 0.07
N PRO A 320 3.92 -8.70 -0.79
CA PRO A 320 3.90 -9.42 -2.06
C PRO A 320 3.94 -10.94 -1.98
N ASN A 321 4.10 -11.53 -0.80
CA ASN A 321 4.30 -12.97 -0.66
C ASN A 321 3.22 -13.80 -1.37
N ILE A 322 1.94 -13.51 -1.12
CA ILE A 322 0.84 -14.26 -1.75
C ILE A 322 0.83 -14.15 -3.28
N SER A 323 1.18 -12.99 -3.80
CA SER A 323 1.24 -12.78 -5.25
C SER A 323 2.35 -13.62 -5.88
N ASN A 324 3.53 -13.67 -5.24
CA ASN A 324 4.63 -14.53 -5.68
C ASN A 324 4.25 -16.01 -5.63
N ILE A 325 3.55 -16.45 -4.56
CA ILE A 325 3.05 -17.83 -4.44
C ILE A 325 2.12 -18.16 -5.61
N LYS A 326 1.16 -17.27 -5.92
CA LYS A 326 0.23 -17.46 -7.03
C LYS A 326 0.94 -17.52 -8.38
N ILE A 327 1.85 -16.58 -8.65
CA ILE A 327 2.63 -16.55 -9.88
C ILE A 327 3.46 -17.85 -10.02
N GLN A 328 4.13 -18.27 -8.94
CA GLN A 328 4.93 -19.51 -8.97
C GLN A 328 4.07 -20.75 -9.22
N ASN A 329 2.88 -20.83 -8.64
CA ASN A 329 1.94 -21.95 -8.89
C ASN A 329 1.56 -22.01 -10.37
N ILE A 330 1.25 -20.88 -10.99
CA ILE A 330 0.91 -20.81 -12.42
C ILE A 330 2.12 -21.18 -13.29
N LEU A 331 3.33 -20.73 -12.92
CA LEU A 331 4.56 -21.10 -13.63
C LEU A 331 4.83 -22.60 -13.58
N ASN A 332 4.54 -23.25 -12.45
CA ASN A 332 4.71 -24.67 -12.26
C ASN A 332 3.61 -25.51 -12.96
N ASN A 333 2.40 -24.99 -13.05
CA ASN A 333 1.27 -25.68 -13.67
C ASN A 333 0.58 -24.81 -14.73
N PRO A 334 0.97 -24.95 -16.00
CA PRO A 334 0.42 -24.14 -17.10
C PRO A 334 -1.09 -24.20 -17.28
N LYS A 335 -1.74 -25.28 -16.87
CA LYS A 335 -3.20 -25.44 -16.97
C LYS A 335 -3.96 -24.50 -16.02
N ASP A 336 -3.32 -24.00 -14.98
CA ASP A 336 -3.94 -23.05 -14.04
C ASP A 336 -4.13 -21.65 -14.63
N ILE A 337 -3.56 -21.36 -15.80
CA ILE A 337 -3.84 -20.09 -16.51
C ILE A 337 -5.32 -19.99 -16.89
N GLU A 338 -5.93 -21.08 -17.33
CA GLU A 338 -7.35 -21.10 -17.69
C GLU A 338 -8.24 -20.74 -16.49
N ASN A 339 -7.85 -21.13 -15.29
CA ASN A 339 -8.54 -20.82 -14.03
C ASN A 339 -8.36 -19.36 -13.57
N LEU A 340 -7.46 -18.59 -14.17
CA LEU A 340 -7.31 -17.15 -13.88
C LEU A 340 -8.27 -16.26 -14.64
N TYR A 341 -8.90 -16.80 -15.67
CA TYR A 341 -9.87 -16.10 -16.51
C TYR A 341 -11.32 -16.37 -16.09
N LEU A 342 -11.54 -17.28 -15.16
CA LEU A 342 -12.80 -17.57 -14.49
C LEU A 342 -12.86 -16.91 -13.11
#